data_62486e98d77b3fe86d82fa489e9b0a90
#
_entry.id   62486e98d77b3fe86d82fa489e9b0a90
#
_cell.length_a   1.000
_cell.length_b   1.000
_cell.length_c   1.000
_cell.angle_alpha   90.00
_cell.angle_beta   90.00
_cell.angle_gamma   90.00
#
_symmetry.space_group_name_H-M   'P 1'
#
loop_
_entity.id
_entity.type
_entity.pdbx_description
1 polymer ?
#
loop_
_entity_poly.entity_id
_entity_poly.type
_entity_poly.pdbx_seq_one_letter_code
_entity_poly.pdbx_strand_id
1 'polypeptide(L)'
;IREEFGRLDVFVSNAASGVLRPVMELEESHWDWTMNINAKAMLFGAQEAAKLMDKGGKIVGVSSLGSIRYLENYTTVGVSKAAIESITRYLAVELAQKGIAVNTVSGGALDTDALKHFPNREELLDDARKNTPAGRMVEIEDMVKTAMFLISDDSDMIRGQTIIVDGGRSIVM
;
A
#
# COMPACT_ATOMS: atom_id res chain seq x y z
N ILE A 1 -14.39 -13.15 13.44
CA ILE A 1 -13.13 -12.99 14.19
C ILE A 1 -13.42 -12.91 15.69
N ARG A 2 -14.24 -11.95 16.18
CA ARG A 2 -14.50 -11.80 17.62
C ARG A 2 -15.07 -13.06 18.28
N GLU A 3 -16.03 -13.71 17.64
CA GLU A 3 -16.67 -14.93 18.17
C GLU A 3 -15.72 -16.13 18.19
N GLU A 4 -14.80 -16.22 17.26
CA GLU A 4 -13.92 -17.37 17.09
C GLU A 4 -12.54 -17.19 17.75
N PHE A 5 -11.95 -16.01 17.60
CA PHE A 5 -10.57 -15.72 18.06
C PHE A 5 -10.52 -14.73 19.23
N GLY A 6 -11.61 -14.02 19.52
CA GLY A 6 -11.71 -13.05 20.60
C GLY A 6 -11.03 -11.71 20.32
N ARG A 7 -9.95 -11.68 19.54
CA ARG A 7 -9.14 -10.49 19.22
C ARG A 7 -8.59 -10.51 17.80
N LEU A 8 -8.04 -9.36 17.39
CA LEU A 8 -7.22 -9.21 16.21
C LEU A 8 -5.89 -8.55 16.60
N ASP A 9 -4.77 -9.06 16.13
CA ASP A 9 -3.45 -8.53 16.40
C ASP A 9 -2.88 -7.75 15.21
N VAL A 10 -3.23 -8.17 13.99
CA VAL A 10 -2.70 -7.60 12.75
C VAL A 10 -3.82 -7.43 11.72
N PHE A 11 -3.85 -6.27 11.08
CA PHE A 11 -4.67 -6.01 9.89
C PHE A 11 -3.78 -5.54 8.73
N VAL A 12 -3.82 -6.27 7.61
CA VAL A 12 -3.12 -5.87 6.38
C VAL A 12 -4.14 -5.50 5.31
N SER A 13 -4.16 -4.23 4.92
CA SER A 13 -4.99 -3.73 3.82
C SER A 13 -4.25 -3.87 2.51
N ASN A 14 -4.36 -5.06 1.88
CA ASN A 14 -3.70 -5.39 0.62
C ASN A 14 -4.68 -5.41 -0.57
N ALA A 15 -5.97 -5.65 -0.34
CA ALA A 15 -6.95 -5.67 -1.41
C ALA A 15 -6.96 -4.33 -2.16
N ALA A 16 -6.82 -4.38 -3.47
CA ALA A 16 -6.81 -3.19 -4.31
C ALA A 16 -7.42 -3.49 -5.68
N SER A 17 -7.97 -2.45 -6.29
CA SER A 17 -8.46 -2.46 -7.66
C SER A 17 -8.30 -1.07 -8.25
N GLY A 18 -8.57 -0.93 -9.55
CA GLY A 18 -8.57 0.38 -10.19
C GLY A 18 -8.73 0.30 -11.69
N VAL A 19 -8.96 1.46 -12.29
CA VAL A 19 -9.12 1.61 -13.73
C VAL A 19 -7.92 2.35 -14.29
N LEU A 20 -7.30 1.77 -15.33
CA LEU A 20 -6.16 2.34 -16.04
C LEU A 20 -6.66 2.99 -17.32
N ARG A 21 -6.77 4.32 -17.33
CA ARG A 21 -7.22 5.11 -18.48
C ARG A 21 -6.58 6.49 -18.50
N PRO A 22 -6.42 7.09 -19.69
CA PRO A 22 -6.08 8.50 -19.82
C PRO A 22 -7.04 9.37 -19.01
N VAL A 23 -6.54 10.46 -18.40
CA VAL A 23 -7.34 11.32 -17.52
C VAL A 23 -8.61 11.85 -18.19
N MET A 24 -8.56 12.13 -19.49
CA MET A 24 -9.71 12.65 -20.26
C MET A 24 -10.78 11.59 -20.56
N GLU A 25 -10.48 10.30 -20.30
CA GLU A 25 -11.42 9.19 -20.47
C GLU A 25 -11.92 8.64 -19.13
N LEU A 26 -11.51 9.26 -18.03
CA LEU A 26 -11.98 8.87 -16.70
C LEU A 26 -13.41 9.35 -16.50
N GLU A 27 -14.21 8.48 -15.91
CA GLU A 27 -15.56 8.76 -15.46
C GLU A 27 -15.63 8.77 -13.93
N GLU A 28 -16.65 9.41 -13.36
CA GLU A 28 -16.89 9.46 -11.91
C GLU A 28 -16.99 8.04 -11.31
N SER A 29 -17.62 7.13 -12.05
CA SER A 29 -17.72 5.71 -11.66
C SER A 29 -16.36 5.02 -11.50
N HIS A 30 -15.37 5.36 -12.33
CA HIS A 30 -14.01 4.83 -12.22
C HIS A 30 -13.30 5.34 -10.96
N TRP A 31 -13.53 6.62 -10.63
CA TRP A 31 -13.04 7.23 -9.40
C TRP A 31 -13.65 6.56 -8.18
N ASP A 32 -14.98 6.47 -8.11
CA ASP A 32 -15.70 5.89 -6.98
C ASP A 32 -15.30 4.44 -6.75
N TRP A 33 -15.23 3.64 -7.80
CA TRP A 33 -14.78 2.25 -7.74
C TRP A 33 -13.41 2.16 -7.09
N THR A 34 -12.43 2.90 -7.62
CA THR A 34 -11.03 2.82 -7.18
C THR A 34 -10.87 3.34 -5.74
N MET A 35 -11.45 4.49 -5.42
CA MET A 35 -11.36 5.08 -4.09
C MET A 35 -12.08 4.24 -3.04
N ASN A 36 -13.23 3.65 -3.36
CA ASN A 36 -13.97 2.81 -2.43
C ASN A 36 -13.20 1.53 -2.08
N ILE A 37 -12.61 0.86 -3.07
CA ILE A 37 -11.89 -0.40 -2.84
C ILE A 37 -10.55 -0.15 -2.14
N ASN A 38 -9.83 0.92 -2.48
CA ASN A 38 -8.49 1.16 -1.97
C ASN A 38 -8.50 2.01 -0.69
N ALA A 39 -8.82 3.30 -0.81
CA ALA A 39 -8.68 4.25 0.30
C ALA A 39 -9.77 4.11 1.37
N LYS A 40 -11.04 4.03 0.94
CA LYS A 40 -12.17 3.88 1.87
C LYS A 40 -12.10 2.56 2.63
N ALA A 41 -11.75 1.45 1.93
CA ALA A 41 -11.62 0.16 2.59
C ALA A 41 -10.46 0.15 3.62
N MET A 42 -9.35 0.84 3.35
CA MET A 42 -8.26 1.01 4.33
C MET A 42 -8.76 1.74 5.57
N LEU A 43 -9.44 2.88 5.41
CA LEU A 43 -9.91 3.68 6.55
C LEU A 43 -10.90 2.92 7.42
N PHE A 44 -11.97 2.41 6.83
CA PHE A 44 -13.03 1.74 7.59
C PHE A 44 -12.64 0.33 8.02
N GLY A 45 -11.81 -0.38 7.25
CA GLY A 45 -11.21 -1.64 7.67
C GLY A 45 -10.32 -1.47 8.90
N ALA A 46 -9.48 -0.44 8.93
CA ALA A 46 -8.68 -0.10 10.10
C ALA A 46 -9.54 0.29 11.32
N GLN A 47 -10.64 1.03 11.10
CA GLN A 47 -11.58 1.39 12.16
C GLN A 47 -12.22 0.13 12.80
N GLU A 48 -12.66 -0.82 11.98
CA GLU A 48 -13.24 -2.08 12.49
C GLU A 48 -12.16 -2.98 13.14
N ALA A 49 -10.97 -3.05 12.55
CA ALA A 49 -9.84 -3.78 13.13
C ALA A 49 -9.48 -3.23 14.53
N ALA A 50 -9.39 -1.91 14.68
CA ALA A 50 -9.04 -1.26 15.94
C ALA A 50 -10.06 -1.51 17.08
N LYS A 51 -11.31 -1.90 16.76
CA LYS A 51 -12.29 -2.35 17.76
C LYS A 51 -12.03 -3.75 18.32
N LEU A 52 -11.17 -4.51 17.63
CA LEU A 52 -10.78 -5.88 18.00
C LEU A 52 -9.35 -5.96 18.56
N MET A 53 -8.61 -4.83 18.56
CA MET A 53 -7.22 -4.73 19.01
C MET A 53 -7.15 -4.18 20.44
N ASP A 54 -7.77 -4.88 21.40
CA ASP A 54 -7.90 -4.43 22.79
C ASP A 54 -6.55 -4.35 23.54
N LYS A 55 -5.51 -5.03 23.04
CA LYS A 55 -4.15 -5.05 23.60
C LYS A 55 -3.10 -4.38 22.71
N GLY A 56 -3.54 -3.46 21.85
CA GLY A 56 -2.71 -2.93 20.79
C GLY A 56 -2.69 -3.84 19.56
N GLY A 57 -1.91 -3.45 18.55
CA GLY A 57 -1.83 -4.21 17.30
C GLY A 57 -1.06 -3.48 16.21
N LYS A 58 -1.03 -4.07 15.03
CA LYS A 58 -0.33 -3.53 13.86
C LYS A 58 -1.28 -3.45 12.67
N ILE A 59 -1.28 -2.31 11.99
CA ILE A 59 -2.04 -2.08 10.76
C ILE A 59 -1.05 -1.72 9.66
N VAL A 60 -1.10 -2.45 8.54
CA VAL A 60 -0.23 -2.20 7.39
C VAL A 60 -1.06 -1.99 6.14
N GLY A 61 -0.91 -0.81 5.52
CA GLY A 61 -1.44 -0.53 4.18
C GLY A 61 -0.44 -0.95 3.09
N VAL A 62 -0.94 -1.26 1.90
CA VAL A 62 -0.11 -1.52 0.72
C VAL A 62 -0.31 -0.41 -0.29
N SER A 63 0.78 0.32 -0.59
CA SER A 63 0.86 1.40 -1.56
C SER A 63 1.68 1.00 -2.79
N SER A 64 1.98 1.95 -3.64
CA SER A 64 2.88 1.82 -4.79
C SER A 64 3.58 3.14 -5.07
N LEU A 65 4.65 3.12 -5.86
CA LEU A 65 5.34 4.34 -6.29
C LEU A 65 4.44 5.32 -7.05
N GLY A 66 3.32 4.86 -7.61
CA GLY A 66 2.33 5.72 -8.24
C GLY A 66 1.66 6.73 -7.30
N SER A 67 1.85 6.61 -5.97
CA SER A 67 1.43 7.62 -4.98
C SER A 67 2.26 8.91 -5.05
N ILE A 68 3.53 8.82 -5.50
CA ILE A 68 4.51 9.90 -5.52
C ILE A 68 5.17 10.12 -6.90
N ARG A 69 4.94 9.22 -7.85
CA ARG A 69 5.50 9.27 -9.20
C ARG A 69 4.39 9.14 -10.23
N TYR A 70 4.58 9.81 -11.36
CA TYR A 70 3.70 9.62 -12.51
C TYR A 70 3.89 8.22 -13.09
N LEU A 71 2.77 7.53 -13.28
CA LEU A 71 2.64 6.33 -14.09
C LEU A 71 1.54 6.56 -15.11
N GLU A 72 1.76 6.12 -16.34
CA GLU A 72 0.81 6.30 -17.43
C GLU A 72 -0.55 5.64 -17.11
N ASN A 73 -1.64 6.37 -17.37
CA ASN A 73 -3.03 5.90 -17.15
C ASN A 73 -3.37 5.51 -15.68
N TYR A 74 -2.56 5.90 -14.71
CA TYR A 74 -2.65 5.44 -13.32
C TYR A 74 -3.31 6.44 -12.37
N THR A 75 -3.94 7.50 -12.87
CA THR A 75 -4.40 8.64 -12.07
C THR A 75 -5.27 8.23 -10.87
N THR A 76 -6.36 7.48 -11.10
CA THR A 76 -7.26 7.09 -9.99
C THR A 76 -6.57 6.17 -8.99
N VAL A 77 -5.78 5.23 -9.46
CA VAL A 77 -5.04 4.30 -8.60
C VAL A 77 -3.95 5.05 -7.83
N GLY A 78 -3.14 5.87 -8.50
CA GLY A 78 -2.08 6.66 -7.85
C GLY A 78 -2.62 7.57 -6.75
N VAL A 79 -3.71 8.29 -7.02
CA VAL A 79 -4.38 9.13 -6.02
C VAL A 79 -4.90 8.30 -4.86
N SER A 80 -5.49 7.12 -5.11
CA SER A 80 -5.95 6.24 -4.04
C SER A 80 -4.82 5.74 -3.15
N LYS A 81 -3.63 5.48 -3.73
CA LYS A 81 -2.43 5.08 -2.99
C LYS A 81 -1.88 6.24 -2.15
N ALA A 82 -1.85 7.45 -2.69
CA ALA A 82 -1.51 8.66 -1.92
C ALA A 82 -2.48 8.88 -0.76
N ALA A 83 -3.78 8.63 -0.97
CA ALA A 83 -4.78 8.68 0.09
C ALA A 83 -4.52 7.65 1.19
N ILE A 84 -4.16 6.40 0.85
CA ILE A 84 -3.77 5.36 1.83
C ILE A 84 -2.60 5.86 2.70
N GLU A 85 -1.58 6.44 2.10
CA GLU A 85 -0.41 6.96 2.83
C GLU A 85 -0.78 8.13 3.76
N SER A 86 -1.71 8.99 3.32
CA SER A 86 -2.24 10.05 4.17
C SER A 86 -3.07 9.49 5.32
N ILE A 87 -4.00 8.57 5.05
CA ILE A 87 -4.81 7.87 6.05
C ILE A 87 -3.90 7.20 7.09
N THR A 88 -2.82 6.56 6.67
CA THR A 88 -1.83 5.93 7.55
C THR A 88 -1.27 6.91 8.59
N ARG A 89 -0.93 8.13 8.19
CA ARG A 89 -0.42 9.16 9.12
C ARG A 89 -1.45 9.58 10.17
N TYR A 90 -2.70 9.80 9.76
CA TYR A 90 -3.78 10.15 10.70
C TYR A 90 -4.08 9.00 11.66
N LEU A 91 -4.26 7.78 11.15
CA LEU A 91 -4.53 6.61 11.97
C LEU A 91 -3.39 6.31 12.96
N ALA A 92 -2.13 6.51 12.55
CA ALA A 92 -0.98 6.29 13.41
C ALA A 92 -1.01 7.17 14.66
N VAL A 93 -1.49 8.40 14.54
CA VAL A 93 -1.62 9.35 15.67
C VAL A 93 -2.88 9.04 16.48
N GLU A 94 -4.02 8.91 15.83
CA GLU A 94 -5.31 8.74 16.51
C GLU A 94 -5.42 7.39 17.25
N LEU A 95 -4.78 6.34 16.74
CA LEU A 95 -4.78 5.01 17.36
C LEU A 95 -3.60 4.74 18.30
N ALA A 96 -2.66 5.69 18.43
CA ALA A 96 -1.46 5.52 19.24
C ALA A 96 -1.77 5.20 20.71
N GLN A 97 -2.77 5.86 21.29
CA GLN A 97 -3.18 5.63 22.69
C GLN A 97 -3.76 4.22 22.92
N LYS A 98 -4.20 3.55 21.88
CA LYS A 98 -4.62 2.14 21.93
C LYS A 98 -3.45 1.16 21.77
N GLY A 99 -2.23 1.64 21.66
CA GLY A 99 -1.06 0.80 21.37
C GLY A 99 -1.01 0.25 19.94
N ILE A 100 -1.79 0.83 19.00
CA ILE A 100 -1.83 0.37 17.62
C ILE A 100 -0.82 1.16 16.78
N ALA A 101 0.09 0.46 16.11
CA ALA A 101 1.00 1.04 15.13
C ALA A 101 0.42 0.90 13.72
N VAL A 102 0.44 1.99 12.94
CA VAL A 102 -0.07 2.01 11.57
C VAL A 102 1.03 2.49 10.63
N ASN A 103 1.35 1.69 9.62
CA ASN A 103 2.35 1.99 8.61
C ASN A 103 1.89 1.52 7.22
N THR A 104 2.65 1.89 6.20
CA THR A 104 2.40 1.49 4.81
C THR A 104 3.69 0.93 4.21
N VAL A 105 3.57 -0.12 3.41
CA VAL A 105 4.64 -0.61 2.53
C VAL A 105 4.31 -0.22 1.09
N SER A 106 5.27 0.37 0.38
CA SER A 106 5.11 0.83 -1.00
C SER A 106 6.12 0.12 -1.90
N GLY A 107 5.63 -0.63 -2.89
CA GLY A 107 6.48 -1.39 -3.81
C GLY A 107 6.85 -0.64 -5.07
N GLY A 108 8.01 -0.97 -5.62
CA GLY A 108 8.38 -0.69 -7.00
C GLY A 108 7.57 -1.52 -7.99
N ALA A 109 8.04 -1.61 -9.25
CA ALA A 109 7.42 -2.47 -10.24
C ALA A 109 7.57 -3.95 -9.84
N LEU A 110 6.44 -4.62 -9.68
CA LEU A 110 6.33 -6.04 -9.32
C LEU A 110 5.62 -6.79 -10.44
N ASP A 111 6.14 -7.93 -10.85
CA ASP A 111 5.45 -8.79 -11.82
C ASP A 111 4.29 -9.52 -11.15
N THR A 112 3.15 -8.87 -11.11
CA THR A 112 1.90 -9.36 -10.53
C THR A 112 0.78 -9.36 -11.57
N ASP A 113 -0.33 -10.00 -11.23
CA ASP A 113 -1.51 -9.99 -12.09
C ASP A 113 -2.04 -8.56 -12.36
N ALA A 114 -1.90 -7.66 -11.38
CA ALA A 114 -2.27 -6.25 -11.57
C ALA A 114 -1.46 -5.59 -12.70
N LEU A 115 -0.17 -5.92 -12.83
CA LEU A 115 0.70 -5.34 -13.86
C LEU A 115 0.34 -5.84 -15.27
N LYS A 116 -0.33 -6.99 -15.40
CA LYS A 116 -0.80 -7.51 -16.70
C LYS A 116 -1.78 -6.59 -17.41
N HIS A 117 -2.44 -5.71 -16.69
CA HIS A 117 -3.40 -4.75 -17.24
C HIS A 117 -2.75 -3.45 -17.76
N PHE A 118 -1.44 -3.27 -17.57
CA PHE A 118 -0.72 -2.09 -18.07
C PHE A 118 -0.38 -2.27 -19.55
N PRO A 119 -0.69 -1.27 -20.42
CA PRO A 119 -0.40 -1.35 -21.84
C PRO A 119 1.10 -1.44 -22.14
N ASN A 120 1.93 -0.84 -21.29
CA ASN A 120 3.40 -0.80 -21.40
C ASN A 120 4.10 -1.73 -20.40
N ARG A 121 3.48 -2.85 -20.02
CA ARG A 121 3.99 -3.81 -19.01
C ARG A 121 5.43 -4.23 -19.26
N GLU A 122 5.75 -4.66 -20.48
CA GLU A 122 7.10 -5.17 -20.80
C GLU A 122 8.17 -4.09 -20.66
N GLU A 123 7.84 -2.85 -21.05
CA GLU A 123 8.75 -1.71 -20.89
C GLU A 123 9.00 -1.39 -19.41
N LEU A 124 7.94 -1.43 -18.58
CA LEU A 124 8.06 -1.22 -17.15
C LEU A 124 8.92 -2.29 -16.47
N LEU A 125 8.71 -3.56 -16.83
CA LEU A 125 9.50 -4.66 -16.29
C LEU A 125 10.96 -4.61 -16.76
N ASP A 126 11.20 -4.29 -18.04
CA ASP A 126 12.53 -4.18 -18.60
C ASP A 126 13.30 -3.00 -17.98
N ASP A 127 12.63 -1.86 -17.80
CA ASP A 127 13.20 -0.71 -17.07
C ASP A 127 13.53 -1.09 -15.62
N ALA A 128 12.62 -1.77 -14.92
CA ALA A 128 12.85 -2.20 -13.55
C ALA A 128 14.05 -3.17 -13.44
N ARG A 129 14.19 -4.10 -14.38
CA ARG A 129 15.34 -5.04 -14.41
C ARG A 129 16.66 -4.35 -14.65
N LYS A 130 16.70 -3.37 -15.58
CA LYS A 130 17.93 -2.72 -16.03
C LYS A 130 18.38 -1.58 -15.13
N ASN A 131 17.42 -0.82 -14.58
CA ASN A 131 17.68 0.47 -13.97
C ASN A 131 17.44 0.50 -12.45
N THR A 132 17.16 -0.64 -11.81
CA THR A 132 17.10 -0.70 -10.36
C THR A 132 18.49 -0.78 -9.76
N PRO A 133 18.91 0.18 -8.89
CA PRO A 133 20.27 0.21 -8.32
C PRO A 133 20.68 -1.05 -7.56
N ALA A 134 19.72 -1.77 -6.96
CA ALA A 134 19.97 -3.04 -6.28
C ALA A 134 20.35 -4.20 -7.22
N GLY A 135 20.43 -3.96 -8.56
CA GLY A 135 20.84 -4.96 -9.55
C GLY A 135 19.76 -5.97 -9.94
N ARG A 136 18.56 -5.86 -9.38
CA ARG A 136 17.40 -6.67 -9.74
C ARG A 136 16.10 -5.89 -9.47
N MET A 137 15.02 -6.29 -10.11
CA MET A 137 13.70 -5.76 -9.76
C MET A 137 13.22 -6.29 -8.40
N VAL A 138 12.23 -5.61 -7.84
CA VAL A 138 11.56 -6.02 -6.60
C VAL A 138 10.80 -7.33 -6.83
N GLU A 139 10.84 -8.20 -5.84
CA GLU A 139 10.08 -9.43 -5.78
C GLU A 139 9.02 -9.38 -4.68
N ILE A 140 8.03 -10.27 -4.75
CA ILE A 140 6.95 -10.35 -3.74
C ILE A 140 7.54 -10.58 -2.34
N GLU A 141 8.59 -11.40 -2.24
CA GLU A 141 9.32 -11.66 -1.01
C GLU A 141 9.90 -10.42 -0.35
N ASP A 142 10.35 -9.45 -1.10
CA ASP A 142 10.88 -8.19 -0.55
C ASP A 142 9.77 -7.41 0.16
N MET A 143 8.58 -7.37 -0.46
CA MET A 143 7.39 -6.76 0.14
C MET A 143 6.94 -7.50 1.39
N VAL A 144 6.89 -8.84 1.33
CA VAL A 144 6.49 -9.69 2.45
C VAL A 144 7.44 -9.50 3.63
N LYS A 145 8.76 -9.55 3.42
CA LYS A 145 9.75 -9.34 4.50
C LYS A 145 9.59 -7.97 5.18
N THR A 146 9.34 -6.93 4.40
CA THR A 146 9.11 -5.59 4.95
C THR A 146 7.78 -5.53 5.71
N ALA A 147 6.72 -6.11 5.19
CA ALA A 147 5.44 -6.19 5.89
C ALA A 147 5.57 -7.00 7.19
N MET A 148 6.29 -8.14 7.18
CA MET A 148 6.57 -8.94 8.38
C MET A 148 7.35 -8.15 9.44
N PHE A 149 8.33 -7.36 9.03
CA PHE A 149 9.03 -6.43 9.92
C PHE A 149 8.06 -5.40 10.53
N LEU A 150 7.21 -4.78 9.71
CA LEU A 150 6.26 -3.76 10.18
C LEU A 150 5.17 -4.31 11.11
N ILE A 151 4.88 -5.60 11.09
CA ILE A 151 3.94 -6.25 12.03
C ILE A 151 4.63 -6.88 13.25
N SER A 152 5.95 -6.87 13.32
CA SER A 152 6.71 -7.33 14.47
C SER A 152 6.90 -6.23 15.52
N ASP A 153 7.35 -6.63 16.71
CA ASP A 153 7.68 -5.70 17.80
C ASP A 153 8.92 -4.86 17.48
N ASP A 154 9.80 -5.33 16.58
CA ASP A 154 11.00 -4.61 16.13
C ASP A 154 10.68 -3.25 15.48
N SER A 155 9.43 -3.05 15.04
CA SER A 155 8.94 -1.82 14.41
C SER A 155 8.12 -0.91 15.34
N ASP A 156 8.12 -1.12 16.65
CA ASP A 156 7.24 -0.41 17.59
C ASP A 156 7.34 1.13 17.53
N MET A 157 8.52 1.65 17.26
CA MET A 157 8.73 3.09 17.11
C MET A 157 8.55 3.61 15.69
N ILE A 158 8.23 2.74 14.73
CA ILE A 158 7.89 3.14 13.36
C ILE A 158 6.38 3.33 13.28
N ARG A 159 5.93 4.58 13.13
CA ARG A 159 4.52 4.95 13.12
C ARG A 159 4.23 6.00 12.05
N GLY A 160 3.20 5.79 11.26
CA GLY A 160 2.77 6.72 10.22
C GLY A 160 3.72 6.79 9.02
N GLN A 161 4.62 5.81 8.86
CA GLN A 161 5.62 5.81 7.80
C GLN A 161 5.16 5.00 6.59
N THR A 162 5.62 5.43 5.41
CA THR A 162 5.59 4.64 4.19
C THR A 162 7.00 4.14 3.90
N ILE A 163 7.19 2.83 4.02
CA ILE A 163 8.48 2.19 3.71
C ILE A 163 8.49 1.80 2.23
N ILE A 164 9.38 2.41 1.48
CA ILE A 164 9.54 2.15 0.04
C ILE A 164 10.47 0.96 -0.14
N VAL A 165 9.99 -0.02 -0.91
CA VAL A 165 10.70 -1.26 -1.27
C VAL A 165 10.83 -1.30 -2.80
N ASP A 166 11.89 -0.69 -3.32
CA ASP A 166 12.06 -0.51 -4.76
C ASP A 166 13.51 -0.66 -5.25
N GLY A 167 14.40 -1.13 -4.36
CA GLY A 167 15.82 -1.29 -4.67
C GLY A 167 16.54 0.01 -5.02
N GLY A 168 16.01 1.16 -4.60
CA GLY A 168 16.54 2.49 -4.87
C GLY A 168 16.02 3.11 -6.18
N ARG A 169 15.08 2.48 -6.88
CA ARG A 169 14.60 2.95 -8.19
C ARG A 169 13.95 4.35 -8.14
N SER A 170 13.26 4.68 -7.05
CA SER A 170 12.57 5.96 -6.91
C SER A 170 13.49 7.16 -6.64
N ILE A 171 14.74 6.93 -6.22
CA ILE A 171 15.69 7.99 -5.88
C ILE A 171 16.71 8.29 -6.99
N VAL A 172 16.72 7.52 -8.07
CA VAL A 172 17.52 7.81 -9.27
C VAL A 172 16.66 8.50 -10.33
N MET A 173 17.29 9.37 -11.14
CA MET A 173 16.62 10.09 -12.24
C MET A 173 16.55 9.24 -13.52
#